data_680ddd28479c7f789fbb8df449af7297
#
_entry.id   680ddd28479c7f789fbb8df449af7297
#
_cell.length_a   1.000
_cell.length_b   1.000
_cell.length_c   1.000
_cell.angle_alpha   90.00
_cell.angle_beta   90.00
_cell.angle_gamma   90.00
#
_symmetry.space_group_name_H-M   'P 1'
#
loop_
_entity.id
_entity.type
_entity.pdbx_description
1 polymer ?
#
loop_
_entity_poly.entity_id
_entity_poly.type
_entity_poly.pdbx_seq_one_letter_code
_entity_poly.pdbx_strand_id
1 'polypeptide(L)'
;MKYYLIIGLSVWLHAADCLVTATLAPAVVAELGGVAYVNWLITLYEAGAVVSGAAIAAACQRYGLKRAFLAGALVYGFGCMVAAASPGMPLLLSGRLLQGLGGGALLSLSYVATYQWFEEERWPRIFGIVAAVWGGGSLLGPLIGGVFADHFGWRLAFWVFAALSVALAALMLALLPTEPHNPGHTTRWPIATIVVLSSGTLLIAEAGVAGSALLALLACAAGGALLYASALLDRKARVRLLPLEILDLRKPLGAGLAMIFALSVATTGFWAYGPLILKVLYGIDPLISGYILAIEAIAWSLGTMAVSGRQRFSDSTLIRAGVLCICAGVAGFAVAVPVGSLYALAACAVAQGVGFGIGWPSIVTRCVRLGGDDQALASAAPATLQRIGYAVGTAFAGVLANMSGLAEGMQATSARVAGFWVFAGFVPLLLVGIKCGWRFTRA
;
A
#
# COMPACT_ATOMS: atom_id res chain seq x y z
N MET A 1 5.75 -11.34 26.02
CA MET A 1 6.45 -10.11 25.61
C MET A 1 7.21 -10.27 24.30
N LYS A 2 8.00 -11.33 24.09
CA LYS A 2 8.81 -11.56 22.86
C LYS A 2 8.00 -11.56 21.55
N TYR A 3 6.82 -12.16 21.51
CA TYR A 3 5.98 -12.23 20.32
C TYR A 3 5.40 -10.86 19.90
N TYR A 4 4.99 -10.03 20.88
CA TYR A 4 4.54 -8.66 20.63
C TYR A 4 5.64 -7.80 20.01
N LEU A 5 6.88 -7.97 20.50
CA LEU A 5 8.04 -7.23 19.98
C LEU A 5 8.33 -7.60 18.53
N ILE A 6 8.32 -8.89 18.19
CA ILE A 6 8.58 -9.36 16.82
C ILE A 6 7.50 -8.88 15.87
N ILE A 7 6.21 -9.04 16.23
CA ILE A 7 5.09 -8.54 15.43
C ILE A 7 5.19 -7.02 15.26
N GLY A 8 5.38 -6.28 16.37
CA GLY A 8 5.47 -4.83 16.34
C GLY A 8 6.60 -4.31 15.45
N LEU A 9 7.82 -4.86 15.59
CA LEU A 9 8.96 -4.45 14.76
C LEU A 9 8.80 -4.83 13.29
N SER A 10 8.22 -6.00 13.00
CA SER A 10 7.95 -6.44 11.62
C SER A 10 6.96 -5.50 10.91
N VAL A 11 5.88 -5.14 11.61
CA VAL A 11 4.89 -4.19 11.11
C VAL A 11 5.48 -2.78 10.98
N TRP A 12 6.29 -2.36 11.97
CA TRP A 12 6.90 -1.03 11.97
C TRP A 12 7.88 -0.83 10.81
N LEU A 13 8.73 -1.82 10.52
CA LEU A 13 9.64 -1.76 9.36
C LEU A 13 8.87 -1.53 8.06
N HIS A 14 7.77 -2.25 7.87
CA HIS A 14 6.94 -2.09 6.68
C HIS A 14 6.25 -0.71 6.63
N ALA A 15 5.63 -0.29 7.73
CA ALA A 15 4.88 0.97 7.81
C ALA A 15 5.78 2.20 7.66
N ALA A 16 6.93 2.20 8.36
CA ALA A 16 7.89 3.28 8.30
C ALA A 16 8.53 3.42 6.90
N ASP A 17 8.89 2.29 6.25
CA ASP A 17 9.50 2.31 4.93
C ASP A 17 8.61 2.97 3.87
N CYS A 18 7.31 2.70 3.89
CA CYS A 18 6.37 3.31 2.95
C CYS A 18 6.41 4.85 3.02
N LEU A 19 6.39 5.42 4.22
CA LEU A 19 6.34 6.86 4.43
C LEU A 19 7.70 7.54 4.30
N VAL A 20 8.75 6.89 4.80
CA VAL A 20 10.13 7.36 4.63
C VAL A 20 10.47 7.45 3.14
N THR A 21 10.17 6.43 2.34
CA THR A 21 10.46 6.44 0.90
C THR A 21 9.72 7.56 0.17
N ALA A 22 8.44 7.78 0.47
CA ALA A 22 7.69 8.88 -0.14
C ALA A 22 8.32 10.24 0.17
N THR A 23 8.81 10.43 1.39
CA THR A 23 9.48 11.65 1.84
C THR A 23 10.88 11.81 1.22
N LEU A 24 11.61 10.69 1.00
CA LEU A 24 12.93 10.69 0.37
C LEU A 24 12.89 10.89 -1.15
N ALA A 25 11.74 10.65 -1.82
CA ALA A 25 11.64 10.67 -3.27
C ALA A 25 12.22 11.94 -3.94
N PRO A 26 12.00 13.16 -3.43
CA PRO A 26 12.61 14.36 -4.01
C PRO A 26 14.15 14.35 -3.96
N ALA A 27 14.75 13.90 -2.84
CA ALA A 27 16.19 13.82 -2.67
C ALA A 27 16.83 12.74 -3.59
N VAL A 28 16.15 11.59 -3.72
CA VAL A 28 16.53 10.52 -4.64
C VAL A 28 16.59 11.02 -6.08
N VAL A 29 15.54 11.70 -6.52
CA VAL A 29 15.44 12.24 -7.88
C VAL A 29 16.44 13.35 -8.13
N ALA A 30 16.69 14.20 -7.15
CA ALA A 30 17.69 15.27 -7.26
C ALA A 30 19.11 14.72 -7.52
N GLU A 31 19.43 13.56 -6.96
CA GLU A 31 20.75 12.95 -7.12
C GLU A 31 20.85 11.97 -8.29
N LEU A 32 19.88 11.08 -8.45
CA LEU A 32 19.93 10.01 -9.46
C LEU A 32 19.22 10.37 -10.77
N GLY A 33 18.47 11.47 -10.80
CA GLY A 33 17.57 11.76 -11.90
C GLY A 33 16.37 10.81 -11.95
N GLY A 34 15.80 10.62 -13.13
CA GLY A 34 14.77 9.60 -13.34
C GLY A 34 13.40 9.98 -12.76
N VAL A 35 12.99 11.25 -12.84
CA VAL A 35 11.67 11.74 -12.39
C VAL A 35 10.52 10.89 -12.92
N ALA A 36 10.64 10.40 -14.17
CA ALA A 36 9.66 9.55 -14.81
C ALA A 36 9.39 8.24 -14.03
N TYR A 37 10.35 7.79 -13.24
CA TYR A 37 10.30 6.53 -12.49
C TYR A 37 9.94 6.71 -11.01
N VAL A 38 9.54 7.89 -10.56
CA VAL A 38 9.20 8.15 -9.15
C VAL A 38 8.11 7.22 -8.63
N ASN A 39 7.07 7.01 -9.43
CA ASN A 39 5.99 6.06 -9.09
C ASN A 39 6.47 4.63 -8.89
N TRP A 40 7.54 4.21 -9.57
CA TRP A 40 8.10 2.86 -9.47
C TRP A 40 8.70 2.58 -8.09
N LEU A 41 9.14 3.61 -7.36
CA LEU A 41 9.62 3.47 -5.97
C LEU A 41 8.57 2.84 -5.07
N ILE A 42 7.30 3.16 -5.28
CA ILE A 42 6.16 2.63 -4.52
C ILE A 42 5.56 1.42 -5.23
N THR A 43 5.36 1.51 -6.56
CA THR A 43 4.73 0.42 -7.34
C THR A 43 5.47 -0.91 -7.19
N LEU A 44 6.81 -0.91 -7.32
CA LEU A 44 7.60 -2.15 -7.18
C LEU A 44 7.59 -2.69 -5.75
N TYR A 45 7.62 -1.81 -4.77
CA TYR A 45 7.48 -2.22 -3.38
C TYR A 45 6.12 -2.89 -3.12
N GLU A 46 5.02 -2.27 -3.54
CA GLU A 46 3.67 -2.83 -3.36
C GLU A 46 3.47 -4.12 -4.19
N ALA A 47 3.99 -4.18 -5.42
CA ALA A 47 3.98 -5.40 -6.23
C ALA A 47 4.71 -6.55 -5.51
N GLY A 48 5.91 -6.29 -4.96
CA GLY A 48 6.64 -7.25 -4.16
C GLY A 48 5.86 -7.69 -2.92
N ALA A 49 5.20 -6.75 -2.22
CA ALA A 49 4.40 -7.04 -1.05
C ALA A 49 3.17 -7.91 -1.36
N VAL A 50 2.51 -7.69 -2.51
CA VAL A 50 1.41 -8.54 -2.99
C VAL A 50 1.90 -9.97 -3.27
N VAL A 51 3.02 -10.10 -3.98
CA VAL A 51 3.64 -11.41 -4.31
C VAL A 51 3.95 -12.19 -3.03
N SER A 52 4.64 -11.57 -2.09
CA SER A 52 5.03 -12.23 -0.83
C SER A 52 3.82 -12.54 0.05
N GLY A 53 2.85 -11.63 0.14
CA GLY A 53 1.61 -11.85 0.89
C GLY A 53 0.84 -13.07 0.40
N ALA A 54 0.74 -13.25 -0.93
CA ALA A 54 0.12 -14.42 -1.53
C ALA A 54 0.91 -15.72 -1.29
N ALA A 55 2.25 -15.61 -1.20
CA ALA A 55 3.15 -16.75 -1.03
C ALA A 55 3.27 -17.23 0.43
N ILE A 56 2.91 -16.39 1.39
CA ILE A 56 3.28 -16.60 2.79
C ILE A 56 2.66 -17.85 3.43
N ALA A 57 1.41 -18.16 3.09
CA ALA A 57 0.74 -19.36 3.62
C ALA A 57 1.48 -20.64 3.21
N ALA A 58 1.86 -20.74 1.94
CA ALA A 58 2.63 -21.85 1.41
C ALA A 58 4.05 -21.91 2.01
N ALA A 59 4.69 -20.75 2.21
CA ALA A 59 6.00 -20.67 2.84
C ALA A 59 5.97 -21.13 4.30
N CYS A 60 4.96 -20.72 5.08
CA CYS A 60 4.77 -21.16 6.47
C CYS A 60 4.53 -22.67 6.55
N GLN A 61 3.70 -23.23 5.67
CA GLN A 61 3.44 -24.67 5.65
C GLN A 61 4.68 -25.49 5.27
N ARG A 62 5.52 -24.98 4.36
CA ARG A 62 6.68 -25.70 3.86
C ARG A 62 7.92 -25.57 4.74
N TYR A 63 8.15 -24.41 5.35
CA TYR A 63 9.40 -24.09 6.05
C TYR A 63 9.19 -23.76 7.53
N GLY A 64 7.97 -23.62 7.98
CA GLY A 64 7.61 -23.18 9.32
C GLY A 64 7.69 -21.66 9.49
N LEU A 65 6.99 -21.15 10.52
CA LEU A 65 6.81 -19.72 10.74
C LEU A 65 8.15 -19.00 11.02
N LYS A 66 9.03 -19.57 11.85
CA LYS A 66 10.34 -18.97 12.18
C LYS A 66 11.20 -18.74 10.95
N ARG A 67 11.34 -19.77 10.09
CA ARG A 67 12.17 -19.66 8.87
C ARG A 67 11.58 -18.69 7.86
N ALA A 68 10.25 -18.64 7.75
CA ALA A 68 9.56 -17.69 6.89
C ALA A 68 9.81 -16.24 7.35
N PHE A 69 9.73 -15.96 8.67
CA PHE A 69 10.07 -14.65 9.21
C PHE A 69 11.52 -14.25 8.96
N LEU A 70 12.46 -15.17 9.22
CA LEU A 70 13.88 -14.92 8.96
C LEU A 70 14.15 -14.62 7.49
N ALA A 71 13.58 -15.40 6.58
CA ALA A 71 13.70 -15.15 5.14
C ALA A 71 13.14 -13.78 4.76
N GLY A 72 11.96 -13.42 5.26
CA GLY A 72 11.34 -12.10 5.04
C GLY A 72 12.24 -10.96 5.51
N ALA A 73 12.78 -11.04 6.73
CA ALA A 73 13.70 -10.04 7.27
C ALA A 73 14.98 -9.93 6.43
N LEU A 74 15.62 -11.05 6.10
CA LEU A 74 16.86 -11.05 5.31
C LEU A 74 16.65 -10.51 3.89
N VAL A 75 15.54 -10.88 3.23
CA VAL A 75 15.22 -10.35 1.89
C VAL A 75 14.96 -8.84 1.95
N TYR A 76 14.23 -8.37 2.97
CA TYR A 76 14.00 -6.94 3.18
C TYR A 76 15.31 -6.19 3.41
N GLY A 77 16.16 -6.67 4.33
CA GLY A 77 17.45 -6.05 4.65
C GLY A 77 18.40 -6.03 3.45
N PHE A 78 18.44 -7.13 2.67
CA PHE A 78 19.21 -7.17 1.42
C PHE A 78 18.67 -6.16 0.40
N GLY A 79 17.37 -6.05 0.24
CA GLY A 79 16.76 -5.01 -0.60
C GLY A 79 17.14 -3.58 -0.17
N CYS A 80 17.19 -3.32 1.15
CA CYS A 80 17.66 -2.04 1.68
C CYS A 80 19.14 -1.79 1.34
N MET A 81 20.01 -2.79 1.45
CA MET A 81 21.43 -2.67 1.08
C MET A 81 21.58 -2.38 -0.42
N VAL A 82 20.85 -3.08 -1.28
CA VAL A 82 20.84 -2.84 -2.73
C VAL A 82 20.38 -1.42 -3.05
N ALA A 83 19.31 -0.94 -2.41
CA ALA A 83 18.83 0.42 -2.59
C ALA A 83 19.84 1.46 -2.12
N ALA A 84 20.44 1.28 -0.92
CA ALA A 84 21.42 2.18 -0.35
C ALA A 84 22.71 2.28 -1.18
N ALA A 85 23.18 1.16 -1.73
CA ALA A 85 24.40 1.08 -2.56
C ALA A 85 24.17 1.46 -4.04
N SER A 86 22.94 1.83 -4.43
CA SER A 86 22.62 2.05 -5.84
C SER A 86 23.31 3.27 -6.44
N PRO A 87 24.02 3.13 -7.56
CA PRO A 87 24.59 4.25 -8.31
C PRO A 87 23.60 4.91 -9.27
N GLY A 88 22.39 4.33 -9.44
CA GLY A 88 21.37 4.82 -10.36
C GLY A 88 20.00 4.22 -10.12
N MET A 89 18.99 4.82 -10.73
CA MET A 89 17.58 4.47 -10.54
C MET A 89 17.26 2.96 -10.77
N PRO A 90 17.78 2.27 -11.81
CA PRO A 90 17.43 0.86 -12.03
C PRO A 90 17.81 -0.06 -10.87
N LEU A 91 19.01 0.11 -10.28
CA LEU A 91 19.42 -0.70 -9.14
C LEU A 91 18.65 -0.36 -7.88
N LEU A 92 18.34 0.93 -7.65
CA LEU A 92 17.46 1.36 -6.58
C LEU A 92 16.10 0.66 -6.67
N LEU A 93 15.50 0.66 -7.86
CA LEU A 93 14.19 0.05 -8.11
C LEU A 93 14.19 -1.46 -7.89
N SER A 94 15.27 -2.17 -8.25
CA SER A 94 15.43 -3.59 -7.92
C SER A 94 15.49 -3.81 -6.40
N GLY A 95 16.17 -2.93 -5.67
CA GLY A 95 16.16 -2.89 -4.22
C GLY A 95 14.74 -2.71 -3.66
N ARG A 96 13.93 -1.81 -4.25
CA ARG A 96 12.52 -1.59 -3.84
C ARG A 96 11.64 -2.83 -4.01
N LEU A 97 11.82 -3.57 -5.10
CA LEU A 97 11.11 -4.85 -5.30
C LEU A 97 11.47 -5.87 -4.19
N LEU A 98 12.76 -6.01 -3.88
CA LEU A 98 13.24 -6.90 -2.82
C LEU A 98 12.71 -6.46 -1.44
N GLN A 99 12.74 -5.16 -1.15
CA GLN A 99 12.14 -4.61 0.08
C GLN A 99 10.64 -4.92 0.16
N GLY A 100 9.92 -4.78 -0.94
CA GLY A 100 8.51 -5.14 -1.03
C GLY A 100 8.26 -6.62 -0.73
N LEU A 101 9.04 -7.51 -1.34
CA LEU A 101 8.97 -8.96 -1.08
C LEU A 101 9.21 -9.28 0.41
N GLY A 102 10.25 -8.69 1.00
CA GLY A 102 10.56 -8.90 2.42
C GLY A 102 9.58 -8.24 3.37
N GLY A 103 9.28 -6.96 3.16
CA GLY A 103 8.39 -6.16 4.03
C GLY A 103 6.93 -6.65 3.99
N GLY A 104 6.43 -7.00 2.81
CA GLY A 104 5.11 -7.61 2.65
C GLY A 104 5.02 -8.99 3.33
N ALA A 105 6.10 -9.80 3.25
CA ALA A 105 6.19 -11.05 3.98
C ALA A 105 6.13 -10.82 5.49
N LEU A 106 6.93 -9.90 6.04
CA LEU A 106 6.96 -9.57 7.47
C LEU A 106 5.59 -9.14 7.98
N LEU A 107 4.89 -8.29 7.23
CA LEU A 107 3.54 -7.87 7.61
C LEU A 107 2.56 -9.03 7.58
N SER A 108 2.52 -9.81 6.50
CA SER A 108 1.61 -10.95 6.36
C SER A 108 1.87 -12.03 7.41
N LEU A 109 3.15 -12.30 7.72
CA LEU A 109 3.58 -13.20 8.80
C LEU A 109 3.13 -12.72 10.17
N SER A 110 3.09 -11.41 10.39
CA SER A 110 2.62 -10.83 11.67
C SER A 110 1.14 -11.15 11.91
N TYR A 111 0.30 -11.18 10.87
CA TYR A 111 -1.07 -11.65 10.97
C TYR A 111 -1.15 -13.16 11.23
N VAL A 112 -0.41 -13.97 10.46
CA VAL A 112 -0.35 -15.43 10.67
C VAL A 112 0.14 -15.77 12.08
N ALA A 113 1.18 -15.10 12.55
CA ALA A 113 1.72 -15.27 13.91
C ALA A 113 0.71 -14.90 14.99
N THR A 114 -0.13 -13.90 14.76
CA THR A 114 -1.20 -13.53 15.68
C THR A 114 -2.14 -14.70 15.91
N TYR A 115 -2.58 -15.37 14.85
CA TYR A 115 -3.47 -16.53 14.95
C TYR A 115 -2.79 -17.78 15.53
N GLN A 116 -1.48 -17.94 15.35
CA GLN A 116 -0.77 -19.13 15.85
C GLN A 116 -0.25 -18.98 17.28
N TRP A 117 0.14 -17.75 17.70
CA TRP A 117 0.79 -17.53 18.99
C TRP A 117 -0.15 -17.07 20.10
N PHE A 118 -1.37 -16.69 19.76
CA PHE A 118 -2.27 -16.08 20.73
C PHE A 118 -3.67 -16.70 20.64
N GLU A 119 -4.31 -16.81 21.80
CA GLU A 119 -5.72 -17.19 21.96
C GLU A 119 -6.63 -16.13 21.33
N GLU A 120 -7.81 -16.53 20.88
CA GLU A 120 -8.74 -15.68 20.12
C GLU A 120 -9.13 -14.40 20.89
N GLU A 121 -9.28 -14.50 22.21
CA GLU A 121 -9.63 -13.40 23.10
C GLU A 121 -8.58 -12.27 23.08
N ARG A 122 -7.33 -12.58 22.68
CA ARG A 122 -6.22 -11.60 22.62
C ARG A 122 -6.05 -10.94 21.26
N TRP A 123 -6.65 -11.48 20.19
CA TRP A 123 -6.49 -10.94 18.84
C TRP A 123 -6.86 -9.47 18.72
N PRO A 124 -8.01 -8.98 19.30
CA PRO A 124 -8.35 -7.56 19.22
C PRO A 124 -7.27 -6.65 19.81
N ARG A 125 -6.62 -7.08 20.89
CA ARG A 125 -5.53 -6.34 21.53
C ARG A 125 -4.29 -6.28 20.62
N ILE A 126 -3.97 -7.37 19.93
CA ILE A 126 -2.80 -7.43 19.05
C ILE A 126 -3.04 -6.58 17.81
N PHE A 127 -4.22 -6.66 17.21
CA PHE A 127 -4.58 -5.77 16.10
C PHE A 127 -4.62 -4.30 16.51
N GLY A 128 -4.98 -4.00 17.75
CA GLY A 128 -4.85 -2.66 18.34
C GLY A 128 -3.39 -2.21 18.41
N ILE A 129 -2.45 -3.09 18.79
CA ILE A 129 -1.02 -2.81 18.79
C ILE A 129 -0.50 -2.60 17.36
N VAL A 130 -0.90 -3.46 16.42
CA VAL A 130 -0.56 -3.30 14.99
C VAL A 130 -1.02 -1.93 14.46
N ALA A 131 -2.25 -1.53 14.77
CA ALA A 131 -2.77 -0.21 14.39
C ALA A 131 -1.98 0.95 15.05
N ALA A 132 -1.62 0.81 16.33
CA ALA A 132 -0.79 1.80 17.02
C ALA A 132 0.62 1.90 16.43
N VAL A 133 1.21 0.78 16.03
CA VAL A 133 2.52 0.73 15.34
C VAL A 133 2.44 1.41 13.98
N TRP A 134 1.36 1.21 13.23
CA TRP A 134 1.10 1.95 11.98
C TRP A 134 0.99 3.45 12.24
N GLY A 135 0.23 3.87 13.25
CA GLY A 135 0.12 5.29 13.64
C GLY A 135 1.46 5.90 14.05
N GLY A 136 2.25 5.17 14.85
CA GLY A 136 3.61 5.58 15.23
C GLY A 136 4.57 5.65 14.03
N GLY A 137 4.51 4.65 13.14
CA GLY A 137 5.27 4.65 11.88
C GLY A 137 4.90 5.83 10.98
N SER A 138 3.63 6.19 10.94
CA SER A 138 3.13 7.32 10.16
C SER A 138 3.62 8.67 10.70
N LEU A 139 3.78 8.80 12.02
CA LEU A 139 4.32 10.03 12.63
C LEU A 139 5.84 10.12 12.48
N LEU A 140 6.54 9.01 12.72
CA LEU A 140 8.01 8.97 12.69
C LEU A 140 8.58 8.84 11.27
N GLY A 141 7.86 8.24 10.33
CA GLY A 141 8.31 8.05 8.96
C GLY A 141 8.72 9.35 8.27
N PRO A 142 7.84 10.37 8.20
CA PRO A 142 8.20 11.66 7.62
C PRO A 142 9.34 12.37 8.36
N LEU A 143 9.37 12.28 9.69
CA LEU A 143 10.46 12.84 10.49
C LEU A 143 11.80 12.18 10.14
N ILE A 144 11.82 10.86 10.11
CA ILE A 144 13.01 10.10 9.73
C ILE A 144 13.41 10.45 8.28
N GLY A 145 12.46 10.36 7.33
CA GLY A 145 12.72 10.65 5.93
C GLY A 145 13.20 12.08 5.68
N GLY A 146 12.58 13.08 6.32
CA GLY A 146 12.98 14.49 6.21
C GLY A 146 14.36 14.75 6.79
N VAL A 147 14.64 14.28 8.01
CA VAL A 147 15.97 14.44 8.66
C VAL A 147 17.06 13.76 7.81
N PHE A 148 16.81 12.58 7.27
CA PHE A 148 17.78 11.93 6.39
C PHE A 148 17.92 12.65 5.04
N ALA A 149 16.83 13.13 4.43
CA ALA A 149 16.89 13.86 3.18
C ALA A 149 17.72 15.15 3.32
N ASP A 150 17.55 15.89 4.42
CA ASP A 150 18.11 17.21 4.59
C ASP A 150 19.54 17.22 5.19
N HIS A 151 19.89 16.24 6.04
CA HIS A 151 21.13 16.28 6.82
C HIS A 151 22.11 15.13 6.56
N PHE A 152 21.61 13.93 6.23
CA PHE A 152 22.46 12.73 6.17
C PHE A 152 22.48 12.06 4.80
N GLY A 153 21.63 12.48 3.89
CA GLY A 153 21.42 11.86 2.59
C GLY A 153 20.51 10.63 2.66
N TRP A 154 19.70 10.46 1.61
CA TRP A 154 18.68 9.43 1.52
C TRP A 154 19.24 7.98 1.62
N ARG A 155 20.48 7.74 1.20
CA ARG A 155 21.12 6.42 1.28
C ARG A 155 21.27 5.91 2.70
N LEU A 156 21.59 6.80 3.63
CA LEU A 156 21.77 6.40 5.03
C LEU A 156 20.46 5.89 5.65
N ALA A 157 19.30 6.41 5.24
CA ALA A 157 18.02 5.88 5.68
C ALA A 157 17.87 4.38 5.33
N PHE A 158 18.21 4.00 4.10
CA PHE A 158 18.15 2.59 3.70
C PHE A 158 19.19 1.72 4.42
N TRP A 159 20.39 2.25 4.72
CA TRP A 159 21.36 1.54 5.56
C TRP A 159 20.86 1.31 6.97
N VAL A 160 20.17 2.27 7.56
CA VAL A 160 19.54 2.13 8.88
C VAL A 160 18.45 1.07 8.86
N PHE A 161 17.58 1.05 7.84
CA PHE A 161 16.58 0.00 7.68
C PHE A 161 17.21 -1.39 7.48
N ALA A 162 18.31 -1.48 6.75
CA ALA A 162 19.08 -2.73 6.61
C ALA A 162 19.58 -3.22 7.98
N ALA A 163 20.20 -2.33 8.77
CA ALA A 163 20.70 -2.66 10.11
C ALA A 163 19.57 -3.10 11.05
N LEU A 164 18.43 -2.38 11.04
CA LEU A 164 17.25 -2.75 11.84
C LEU A 164 16.67 -4.11 11.43
N SER A 165 16.69 -4.43 10.14
CA SER A 165 16.24 -5.71 9.63
C SER A 165 17.15 -6.87 10.08
N VAL A 166 18.47 -6.67 10.05
CA VAL A 166 19.44 -7.64 10.57
C VAL A 166 19.25 -7.82 12.08
N ALA A 167 19.05 -6.74 12.83
CA ALA A 167 18.76 -6.80 14.26
C ALA A 167 17.46 -7.57 14.54
N LEU A 168 16.40 -7.34 13.73
CA LEU A 168 15.15 -8.10 13.82
C LEU A 168 15.36 -9.60 13.53
N ALA A 169 16.15 -9.94 12.50
CA ALA A 169 16.49 -11.33 12.18
C ALA A 169 17.26 -12.01 13.33
N ALA A 170 18.22 -11.31 13.94
CA ALA A 170 18.95 -11.80 15.11
C ALA A 170 18.00 -12.02 16.31
N LEU A 171 17.09 -11.09 16.56
CA LEU A 171 16.06 -11.19 17.59
C LEU A 171 15.15 -12.40 17.37
N MET A 172 14.74 -12.65 16.13
CA MET A 172 13.93 -13.82 15.76
C MET A 172 14.69 -15.12 15.97
N LEU A 173 15.99 -15.17 15.63
CA LEU A 173 16.84 -16.33 15.88
C LEU A 173 16.91 -16.65 17.38
N ALA A 174 17.11 -15.62 18.21
CA ALA A 174 17.27 -15.76 19.65
C ALA A 174 15.96 -16.11 20.39
N LEU A 175 14.84 -15.51 19.97
CA LEU A 175 13.59 -15.58 20.75
C LEU A 175 12.56 -16.58 20.24
N LEU A 176 12.56 -16.91 18.94
CA LEU A 176 11.57 -17.83 18.38
C LEU A 176 12.04 -19.29 18.55
N PRO A 177 11.17 -20.17 19.07
CA PRO A 177 11.47 -21.59 19.13
C PRO A 177 11.57 -22.17 17.71
N THR A 178 12.39 -23.21 17.57
CA THR A 178 12.41 -24.00 16.35
C THR A 178 11.30 -25.04 16.48
N GLU A 179 10.19 -24.83 15.80
CA GLU A 179 9.09 -25.78 15.79
C GLU A 179 9.44 -27.00 14.92
N PRO A 180 9.05 -28.22 15.37
CA PRO A 180 9.15 -29.38 14.50
C PRO A 180 8.30 -29.16 13.26
N HIS A 181 8.96 -29.20 12.11
CA HIS A 181 8.28 -29.00 10.84
C HIS A 181 7.74 -30.32 10.32
N ASN A 182 6.42 -30.42 10.16
CA ASN A 182 5.79 -31.56 9.53
C ASN A 182 5.43 -31.18 8.08
N PRO A 183 6.14 -31.71 7.04
CA PRO A 183 5.95 -31.31 5.64
C PRO A 183 4.65 -31.88 5.02
N GLY A 184 3.55 -31.89 5.77
CA GLY A 184 2.36 -32.67 5.49
C GLY A 184 1.47 -32.24 4.33
N HIS A 185 1.57 -31.04 3.76
CA HIS A 185 0.77 -30.64 2.61
C HIS A 185 1.51 -29.65 1.72
N THR A 186 1.80 -30.02 0.48
CA THR A 186 2.33 -29.10 -0.54
C THR A 186 1.20 -28.22 -1.06
N THR A 187 0.97 -27.09 -0.43
CA THR A 187 0.07 -26.06 -0.97
C THR A 187 0.70 -25.52 -2.26
N ARG A 188 0.00 -25.68 -3.37
CA ARG A 188 0.45 -25.14 -4.66
C ARG A 188 0.31 -23.62 -4.63
N TRP A 189 1.37 -22.94 -5.01
CA TRP A 189 1.36 -21.48 -5.11
C TRP A 189 0.52 -21.06 -6.31
N PRO A 190 -0.28 -19.98 -6.20
CA PRO A 190 -1.02 -19.43 -7.33
C PRO A 190 -0.10 -18.59 -8.24
N ILE A 191 1.04 -19.19 -8.68
CA ILE A 191 2.12 -18.49 -9.39
C ILE A 191 1.60 -17.78 -10.64
N ALA A 192 0.76 -18.47 -11.42
CA ALA A 192 0.22 -17.89 -12.65
C ALA A 192 -0.59 -16.62 -12.37
N THR A 193 -1.47 -16.64 -11.37
CA THR A 193 -2.25 -15.45 -10.94
C THR A 193 -1.33 -14.31 -10.52
N ILE A 194 -0.32 -14.60 -9.70
CA ILE A 194 0.63 -13.59 -9.19
C ILE A 194 1.46 -13.00 -10.32
N VAL A 195 2.01 -13.83 -11.21
CA VAL A 195 2.81 -13.37 -12.35
C VAL A 195 1.98 -12.47 -13.27
N VAL A 196 0.76 -12.91 -13.65
CA VAL A 196 -0.09 -12.12 -14.54
C VAL A 196 -0.53 -10.80 -13.87
N LEU A 197 -0.85 -10.83 -12.57
CA LEU A 197 -1.19 -9.64 -11.78
C LEU A 197 -0.02 -8.63 -11.76
N SER A 198 1.17 -9.10 -11.39
CA SER A 198 2.36 -8.26 -11.33
C SER A 198 2.74 -7.70 -12.70
N SER A 199 2.68 -8.53 -13.76
CA SER A 199 2.95 -8.08 -15.12
C SER A 199 1.97 -7.00 -15.57
N GLY A 200 0.68 -7.13 -15.23
CA GLY A 200 -0.33 -6.11 -15.53
C GLY A 200 -0.05 -4.79 -14.83
N THR A 201 0.32 -4.83 -13.55
CA THR A 201 0.66 -3.63 -12.78
C THR A 201 1.94 -2.95 -13.30
N LEU A 202 2.98 -3.73 -13.60
CA LEU A 202 4.23 -3.21 -14.16
C LEU A 202 4.04 -2.62 -15.56
N LEU A 203 3.18 -3.22 -16.38
CA LEU A 203 2.88 -2.68 -17.71
C LEU A 203 2.12 -1.35 -17.64
N ILE A 204 1.24 -1.16 -16.64
CA ILE A 204 0.64 0.16 -16.36
C ILE A 204 1.71 1.16 -15.92
N ALA A 205 2.66 0.75 -15.06
CA ALA A 205 3.76 1.62 -14.64
C ALA A 205 4.64 2.05 -15.83
N GLU A 206 4.95 1.12 -16.75
CA GLU A 206 5.71 1.38 -17.98
C GLU A 206 5.01 2.38 -18.90
N ALA A 207 3.67 2.39 -18.90
CA ALA A 207 2.90 3.37 -19.66
C ALA A 207 3.25 4.82 -19.29
N GLY A 208 3.65 5.08 -18.04
CA GLY A 208 4.08 6.40 -17.59
C GLY A 208 5.37 6.91 -18.23
N VAL A 209 6.25 6.01 -18.67
CA VAL A 209 7.54 6.35 -19.32
C VAL A 209 7.52 6.13 -20.83
N ALA A 210 6.37 5.80 -21.40
CA ALA A 210 6.22 5.55 -22.82
C ALA A 210 6.48 6.83 -23.64
N GLY A 211 7.22 6.70 -24.74
CA GLY A 211 7.62 7.82 -25.61
C GLY A 211 6.47 8.44 -26.43
N SER A 212 5.23 7.91 -26.35
CA SER A 212 4.06 8.48 -27.02
C SER A 212 2.75 8.16 -26.29
N ALA A 213 1.75 9.02 -26.45
CA ALA A 213 0.42 8.82 -25.86
C ALA A 213 -0.25 7.52 -26.33
N LEU A 214 -0.04 7.12 -27.59
CA LEU A 214 -0.58 5.86 -28.11
C LEU A 214 0.03 4.64 -27.40
N LEU A 215 1.36 4.61 -27.21
CA LEU A 215 2.04 3.54 -26.49
C LEU A 215 1.59 3.50 -25.02
N ALA A 216 1.45 4.66 -24.38
CA ALA A 216 0.92 4.75 -23.02
C ALA A 216 -0.50 4.16 -22.92
N LEU A 217 -1.39 4.53 -23.86
CA LEU A 217 -2.76 4.00 -23.91
C LEU A 217 -2.78 2.48 -24.12
N LEU A 218 -1.98 1.97 -25.06
CA LEU A 218 -1.88 0.54 -25.34
C LEU A 218 -1.33 -0.24 -24.13
N ALA A 219 -0.30 0.28 -23.46
CA ALA A 219 0.27 -0.32 -22.25
C ALA A 219 -0.74 -0.32 -21.08
N CYS A 220 -1.48 0.77 -20.87
CA CYS A 220 -2.57 0.81 -19.88
C CYS A 220 -3.69 -0.19 -20.21
N ALA A 221 -4.11 -0.28 -21.48
CA ALA A 221 -5.14 -1.22 -21.90
C ALA A 221 -4.69 -2.68 -21.75
N ALA A 222 -3.46 -2.99 -22.17
CA ALA A 222 -2.87 -4.33 -22.02
C ALA A 222 -2.66 -4.69 -20.54
N GLY A 223 -2.16 -3.75 -19.73
CA GLY A 223 -2.02 -3.93 -18.29
C GLY A 223 -3.36 -4.17 -17.60
N GLY A 224 -4.40 -3.39 -17.94
CA GLY A 224 -5.76 -3.61 -17.46
C GLY A 224 -6.34 -4.97 -17.86
N ALA A 225 -6.09 -5.40 -19.11
CA ALA A 225 -6.47 -6.72 -19.59
C ALA A 225 -5.78 -7.85 -18.80
N LEU A 226 -4.49 -7.70 -18.46
CA LEU A 226 -3.76 -8.65 -17.61
C LEU A 226 -4.32 -8.68 -16.18
N LEU A 227 -4.66 -7.53 -15.59
CA LEU A 227 -5.31 -7.48 -14.27
C LEU A 227 -6.66 -8.21 -14.28
N TYR A 228 -7.47 -8.01 -15.32
CA TYR A 228 -8.71 -8.76 -15.50
C TYR A 228 -8.48 -10.25 -15.72
N ALA A 229 -7.50 -10.61 -16.53
CA ALA A 229 -7.10 -12.02 -16.76
C ALA A 229 -6.60 -12.68 -15.46
N SER A 230 -5.85 -11.96 -14.60
CA SER A 230 -5.42 -12.48 -13.31
C SER A 230 -6.60 -12.84 -12.40
N ALA A 231 -7.65 -12.00 -12.38
CA ALA A 231 -8.87 -12.31 -11.62
C ALA A 231 -9.64 -13.52 -12.20
N LEU A 232 -9.65 -13.69 -13.53
CA LEU A 232 -10.22 -14.89 -14.17
C LEU A 232 -9.42 -16.16 -13.87
N LEU A 233 -8.08 -16.07 -13.87
CA LEU A 233 -7.20 -17.18 -13.49
C LEU A 233 -7.39 -17.58 -12.04
N ASP A 234 -7.49 -16.58 -11.13
CA ASP A 234 -7.72 -16.81 -9.71
C ASP A 234 -9.02 -17.57 -9.45
N ARG A 235 -10.10 -17.24 -10.15
CA ARG A 235 -11.38 -17.96 -10.06
C ARG A 235 -11.27 -19.45 -10.41
N LYS A 236 -10.33 -19.83 -11.28
CA LYS A 236 -10.07 -21.23 -11.70
C LYS A 236 -8.96 -21.89 -10.88
N ALA A 237 -8.25 -21.13 -10.06
CA ALA A 237 -7.14 -21.63 -9.28
C ALA A 237 -7.62 -22.58 -8.16
N ARG A 238 -6.84 -23.61 -7.85
CA ARG A 238 -7.10 -24.47 -6.69
C ARG A 238 -6.90 -23.75 -5.37
N VAL A 239 -5.92 -22.84 -5.32
CA VAL A 239 -5.67 -21.93 -4.20
C VAL A 239 -5.99 -20.53 -4.71
N ARG A 240 -7.07 -19.95 -4.21
CA ARG A 240 -7.55 -18.62 -4.62
C ARG A 240 -6.98 -17.55 -3.69
N LEU A 241 -6.74 -16.38 -4.25
CA LEU A 241 -6.38 -15.15 -3.51
C LEU A 241 -7.62 -14.34 -3.14
N LEU A 242 -8.69 -14.45 -3.94
CA LEU A 242 -9.87 -13.61 -3.88
C LEU A 242 -11.16 -14.44 -3.94
N PRO A 243 -12.27 -13.97 -3.35
CA PRO A 243 -13.58 -14.60 -3.46
C PRO A 243 -14.05 -14.69 -4.91
N LEU A 244 -14.88 -15.71 -5.22
CA LEU A 244 -15.42 -15.95 -6.57
C LEU A 244 -16.22 -14.77 -7.12
N GLU A 245 -16.84 -13.98 -6.23
CA GLU A 245 -17.68 -12.84 -6.54
C GLU A 245 -16.91 -11.60 -6.99
N ILE A 246 -15.57 -11.60 -6.98
CA ILE A 246 -14.73 -10.43 -7.27
C ILE A 246 -15.11 -9.70 -8.57
N LEU A 247 -15.52 -10.43 -9.60
CA LEU A 247 -15.90 -9.87 -10.89
C LEU A 247 -17.42 -9.65 -11.04
N ASP A 248 -18.23 -10.03 -10.05
CA ASP A 248 -19.69 -9.87 -10.10
C ASP A 248 -20.13 -8.64 -9.29
N LEU A 249 -20.12 -7.48 -9.96
CA LEU A 249 -20.59 -6.21 -9.36
C LEU A 249 -22.08 -6.18 -9.01
N ARG A 250 -22.86 -7.18 -9.40
CA ARG A 250 -24.29 -7.29 -9.04
C ARG A 250 -24.44 -7.84 -7.63
N LYS A 251 -23.51 -8.69 -7.19
CA LYS A 251 -23.46 -9.22 -5.84
C LYS A 251 -22.86 -8.20 -4.87
N PRO A 252 -23.38 -8.11 -3.62
CA PRO A 252 -22.91 -7.15 -2.62
C PRO A 252 -21.43 -7.31 -2.32
N LEU A 253 -20.91 -8.53 -2.13
CA LEU A 253 -19.49 -8.78 -1.85
C LEU A 253 -18.61 -8.30 -3.01
N GLY A 254 -18.93 -8.65 -4.26
CA GLY A 254 -18.19 -8.20 -5.42
C GLY A 254 -18.19 -6.68 -5.58
N ALA A 255 -19.34 -6.03 -5.32
CA ALA A 255 -19.42 -4.57 -5.30
C ALA A 255 -18.53 -3.96 -4.19
N GLY A 256 -18.54 -4.54 -2.97
CA GLY A 256 -17.67 -4.10 -1.88
C GLY A 256 -16.19 -4.20 -2.21
N LEU A 257 -15.78 -5.32 -2.81
CA LEU A 257 -14.41 -5.55 -3.24
C LEU A 257 -13.98 -4.58 -4.36
N ALA A 258 -14.86 -4.32 -5.32
CA ALA A 258 -14.61 -3.33 -6.38
C ALA A 258 -14.55 -1.89 -5.82
N MET A 259 -15.36 -1.55 -4.82
CA MET A 259 -15.27 -0.28 -4.09
C MET A 259 -13.90 -0.11 -3.44
N ILE A 260 -13.43 -1.14 -2.70
CA ILE A 260 -12.13 -1.11 -2.04
C ILE A 260 -11.02 -0.88 -3.07
N PHE A 261 -11.02 -1.65 -4.16
CA PHE A 261 -10.03 -1.51 -5.22
C PHE A 261 -10.05 -0.11 -5.83
N ALA A 262 -11.22 0.39 -6.25
CA ALA A 262 -11.35 1.70 -6.89
C ALA A 262 -10.89 2.86 -5.98
N LEU A 263 -11.28 2.83 -4.69
CA LEU A 263 -10.86 3.85 -3.72
C LEU A 263 -9.35 3.75 -3.41
N SER A 264 -8.82 2.53 -3.28
CA SER A 264 -7.39 2.33 -3.04
C SER A 264 -6.54 2.83 -4.20
N VAL A 265 -6.97 2.58 -5.45
CA VAL A 265 -6.32 3.16 -6.64
C VAL A 265 -6.33 4.68 -6.59
N ALA A 266 -7.48 5.28 -6.25
CA ALA A 266 -7.67 6.73 -6.33
C ALA A 266 -6.93 7.51 -5.22
N THR A 267 -6.58 6.89 -4.11
CA THR A 267 -5.97 7.58 -2.96
C THR A 267 -4.45 7.69 -3.01
N THR A 268 -3.79 7.06 -3.99
CA THR A 268 -2.32 6.96 -4.04
C THR A 268 -1.62 8.21 -4.58
N GLY A 269 -2.34 9.14 -5.20
CA GLY A 269 -1.75 10.30 -5.89
C GLY A 269 -0.84 11.14 -4.99
N PHE A 270 -1.26 11.44 -3.76
CA PHE A 270 -0.47 12.24 -2.83
C PHE A 270 0.75 11.46 -2.29
N TRP A 271 0.62 10.18 -2.04
CA TRP A 271 1.74 9.33 -1.62
C TRP A 271 2.84 9.26 -2.68
N ALA A 272 2.45 9.12 -3.95
CA ALA A 272 3.40 8.95 -5.03
C ALA A 272 4.08 10.27 -5.44
N TYR A 273 3.31 11.35 -5.52
CA TYR A 273 3.79 12.58 -6.14
C TYR A 273 3.64 13.83 -5.27
N GLY A 274 2.87 13.78 -4.17
CA GLY A 274 2.62 14.94 -3.32
C GLY A 274 3.90 15.66 -2.87
N PRO A 275 4.86 14.98 -2.21
CA PRO A 275 6.10 15.62 -1.76
C PRO A 275 6.92 16.21 -2.90
N LEU A 276 7.02 15.51 -4.05
CA LEU A 276 7.77 16.00 -5.21
C LEU A 276 7.12 17.25 -5.80
N ILE A 277 5.81 17.22 -6.05
CA ILE A 277 5.08 18.34 -6.64
C ILE A 277 5.14 19.58 -5.73
N LEU A 278 4.95 19.39 -4.41
CA LEU A 278 5.00 20.49 -3.45
C LEU A 278 6.41 21.10 -3.34
N LYS A 279 7.45 20.28 -3.44
CA LYS A 279 8.84 20.77 -3.50
C LYS A 279 9.10 21.60 -4.74
N VAL A 280 8.65 21.12 -5.92
CA VAL A 280 8.85 21.84 -7.20
C VAL A 280 8.05 23.13 -7.26
N LEU A 281 6.78 23.12 -6.83
CA LEU A 281 5.90 24.29 -6.92
C LEU A 281 6.17 25.37 -5.88
N TYR A 282 6.46 24.97 -4.64
CA TYR A 282 6.42 25.88 -3.50
C TYR A 282 7.69 25.83 -2.65
N GLY A 283 8.68 25.00 -3.03
CA GLY A 283 9.88 24.81 -2.21
C GLY A 283 9.61 24.16 -0.85
N ILE A 284 8.43 23.53 -0.67
CA ILE A 284 8.03 22.93 0.61
C ILE A 284 8.96 21.76 0.91
N ASP A 285 9.51 21.76 2.12
CA ASP A 285 10.43 20.73 2.56
C ASP A 285 9.78 19.34 2.62
N PRO A 286 10.54 18.28 2.30
CA PRO A 286 10.06 16.91 2.36
C PRO A 286 9.45 16.54 3.71
N LEU A 287 10.00 17.06 4.80
CA LEU A 287 9.47 16.87 6.15
C LEU A 287 8.03 17.37 6.31
N ILE A 288 7.72 18.59 5.83
CA ILE A 288 6.37 19.17 5.92
C ILE A 288 5.39 18.35 5.07
N SER A 289 5.78 18.00 3.83
CA SER A 289 4.97 17.16 2.94
C SER A 289 4.71 15.77 3.55
N GLY A 290 5.71 15.21 4.22
CA GLY A 290 5.60 13.96 4.93
C GLY A 290 4.64 14.03 6.13
N TYR A 291 4.58 15.16 6.84
CA TYR A 291 3.60 15.34 7.92
C TYR A 291 2.17 15.43 7.40
N ILE A 292 1.93 15.91 6.17
CA ILE A 292 0.60 15.85 5.55
C ILE A 292 0.18 14.39 5.34
N LEU A 293 1.11 13.51 4.91
CA LEU A 293 0.87 12.06 4.84
C LEU A 293 0.59 11.45 6.23
N ALA A 294 1.34 11.88 7.25
CA ALA A 294 1.13 11.44 8.62
C ALA A 294 -0.25 11.84 9.18
N ILE A 295 -0.74 13.03 8.83
CA ILE A 295 -2.09 13.50 9.20
C ILE A 295 -3.16 12.54 8.69
N GLU A 296 -3.05 12.03 7.47
CA GLU A 296 -3.98 11.03 6.92
C GLU A 296 -4.00 9.76 7.79
N ALA A 297 -2.85 9.22 8.13
CA ALA A 297 -2.75 7.99 8.91
C ALA A 297 -3.20 8.18 10.38
N ILE A 298 -2.93 9.33 10.98
CA ILE A 298 -3.42 9.70 12.30
C ILE A 298 -4.95 9.82 12.26
N ALA A 299 -5.49 10.52 11.27
CA ALA A 299 -6.93 10.68 11.09
C ALA A 299 -7.63 9.33 10.86
N TRP A 300 -7.00 8.40 10.13
CA TRP A 300 -7.46 7.01 10.01
C TRP A 300 -7.56 6.33 11.38
N SER A 301 -6.48 6.36 12.15
CA SER A 301 -6.43 5.73 13.47
C SER A 301 -7.49 6.30 14.41
N LEU A 302 -7.59 7.64 14.48
CA LEU A 302 -8.59 8.32 15.31
C LEU A 302 -10.02 8.02 14.85
N GLY A 303 -10.27 7.99 13.54
CA GLY A 303 -11.56 7.61 12.97
C GLY A 303 -11.97 6.18 13.37
N THR A 304 -11.03 5.24 13.28
CA THR A 304 -11.26 3.84 13.70
C THR A 304 -11.58 3.76 15.20
N MET A 305 -10.83 4.46 16.04
CA MET A 305 -11.07 4.49 17.49
C MET A 305 -12.43 5.12 17.83
N ALA A 306 -12.82 6.16 17.10
CA ALA A 306 -14.10 6.86 17.34
C ALA A 306 -15.33 5.98 17.08
N VAL A 307 -15.25 5.01 16.15
CA VAL A 307 -16.38 4.12 15.84
C VAL A 307 -16.28 2.76 16.53
N SER A 308 -15.08 2.37 17.00
CA SER A 308 -14.88 1.09 17.69
C SER A 308 -15.72 0.99 18.96
N GLY A 309 -16.48 -0.09 19.09
CA GLY A 309 -17.34 -0.35 20.26
C GLY A 309 -18.61 0.52 20.37
N ARG A 310 -18.88 1.40 19.40
CA ARG A 310 -20.09 2.24 19.39
C ARG A 310 -21.11 1.71 18.41
N GLN A 311 -22.22 1.17 18.93
CA GLN A 311 -23.38 0.73 18.11
C GLN A 311 -24.30 1.89 17.64
N ARG A 312 -23.83 3.15 17.76
CA ARG A 312 -24.67 4.34 17.50
C ARG A 312 -25.01 4.51 16.02
N PHE A 313 -24.16 4.02 15.13
CA PHE A 313 -24.34 4.14 13.68
C PHE A 313 -24.35 2.77 13.02
N SER A 314 -25.20 2.60 12.00
CA SER A 314 -25.21 1.36 11.22
C SER A 314 -23.95 1.22 10.37
N ASP A 315 -23.49 -0.03 10.12
CA ASP A 315 -22.38 -0.33 9.21
C ASP A 315 -22.56 0.36 7.85
N SER A 316 -23.79 0.36 7.31
CA SER A 316 -24.11 1.00 6.04
C SER A 316 -23.88 2.52 6.05
N THR A 317 -24.22 3.19 7.16
CA THR A 317 -23.98 4.64 7.32
C THR A 317 -22.49 4.93 7.39
N LEU A 318 -21.72 4.17 8.18
CA LEU A 318 -20.28 4.35 8.33
C LEU A 318 -19.54 4.11 7.00
N ILE A 319 -19.92 3.07 6.26
CA ILE A 319 -19.33 2.78 4.94
C ILE A 319 -19.61 3.92 3.96
N ARG A 320 -20.86 4.38 3.84
CA ARG A 320 -21.23 5.47 2.91
C ARG A 320 -20.56 6.78 3.27
N ALA A 321 -20.55 7.16 4.55
CA ALA A 321 -19.87 8.36 5.02
C ALA A 321 -18.36 8.26 4.75
N GLY A 322 -17.76 7.09 5.03
CA GLY A 322 -16.35 6.84 4.74
C GLY A 322 -16.01 7.03 3.27
N VAL A 323 -16.80 6.43 2.37
CA VAL A 323 -16.61 6.58 0.91
C VAL A 323 -16.70 8.05 0.49
N LEU A 324 -17.69 8.79 0.98
CA LEU A 324 -17.84 10.22 0.64
C LEU A 324 -16.68 11.06 1.16
N CYS A 325 -16.20 10.80 2.39
CA CYS A 325 -15.03 11.48 2.95
C CYS A 325 -13.77 11.22 2.11
N ILE A 326 -13.52 9.95 1.71
CA ILE A 326 -12.39 9.61 0.84
C ILE A 326 -12.51 10.36 -0.50
N CYS A 327 -13.68 10.31 -1.13
CA CYS A 327 -13.91 11.00 -2.40
C CYS A 327 -13.71 12.52 -2.28
N ALA A 328 -14.19 13.14 -1.21
CA ALA A 328 -13.98 14.57 -0.94
C ALA A 328 -12.49 14.90 -0.74
N GLY A 329 -11.75 14.06 -0.01
CA GLY A 329 -10.31 14.23 0.19
C GLY A 329 -9.54 14.17 -1.12
N VAL A 330 -9.75 13.13 -1.94
CA VAL A 330 -9.07 12.97 -3.23
C VAL A 330 -9.44 14.09 -4.20
N ALA A 331 -10.72 14.43 -4.34
CA ALA A 331 -11.15 15.53 -5.19
C ALA A 331 -10.63 16.89 -4.69
N GLY A 332 -10.57 17.07 -3.38
CA GLY A 332 -10.00 18.26 -2.75
C GLY A 332 -8.51 18.46 -3.05
N PHE A 333 -7.72 17.37 -3.08
CA PHE A 333 -6.31 17.44 -3.46
C PHE A 333 -6.10 17.98 -4.87
N ALA A 334 -6.99 17.69 -5.83
CA ALA A 334 -6.90 18.23 -7.19
C ALA A 334 -6.91 19.77 -7.23
N VAL A 335 -7.55 20.41 -6.23
CA VAL A 335 -7.58 21.87 -6.09
C VAL A 335 -6.49 22.36 -5.12
N ALA A 336 -6.33 21.69 -3.99
CA ALA A 336 -5.43 22.11 -2.91
C ALA A 336 -3.96 22.07 -3.32
N VAL A 337 -3.54 21.06 -4.11
CA VAL A 337 -2.14 20.93 -4.57
C VAL A 337 -1.74 22.07 -5.51
N PRO A 338 -2.49 22.40 -6.59
CA PRO A 338 -2.16 23.56 -7.43
C PRO A 338 -2.22 24.92 -6.74
N VAL A 339 -3.01 25.04 -5.67
CA VAL A 339 -3.14 26.29 -4.88
C VAL A 339 -2.02 26.42 -3.83
N GLY A 340 -1.47 25.30 -3.34
CA GLY A 340 -0.37 25.27 -2.35
C GLY A 340 -0.79 25.62 -0.92
N SER A 341 -2.09 25.55 -0.60
CA SER A 341 -2.57 25.82 0.75
C SER A 341 -2.33 24.62 1.66
N LEU A 342 -1.38 24.72 2.61
CA LEU A 342 -1.09 23.66 3.59
C LEU A 342 -2.32 23.26 4.41
N TYR A 343 -3.17 24.24 4.78
CA TYR A 343 -4.41 23.97 5.52
C TYR A 343 -5.42 23.17 4.68
N ALA A 344 -5.55 23.49 3.40
CA ALA A 344 -6.42 22.75 2.49
C ALA A 344 -5.88 21.33 2.26
N LEU A 345 -4.57 21.17 2.10
CA LEU A 345 -3.92 19.86 1.98
C LEU A 345 -4.13 19.01 3.23
N ALA A 346 -3.95 19.60 4.43
CA ALA A 346 -4.20 18.92 5.69
C ALA A 346 -5.68 18.53 5.84
N ALA A 347 -6.61 19.41 5.47
CA ALA A 347 -8.05 19.10 5.50
C ALA A 347 -8.41 17.93 4.54
N CYS A 348 -7.82 17.88 3.34
CA CYS A 348 -8.00 16.76 2.41
C CYS A 348 -7.44 15.45 2.98
N ALA A 349 -6.24 15.50 3.60
CA ALA A 349 -5.63 14.35 4.26
C ALA A 349 -6.49 13.84 5.43
N VAL A 350 -7.02 14.75 6.27
CA VAL A 350 -7.96 14.40 7.35
C VAL A 350 -9.22 13.75 6.78
N ALA A 351 -9.82 14.33 5.74
CA ALA A 351 -11.03 13.77 5.14
C ALA A 351 -10.78 12.34 4.61
N GLN A 352 -9.67 12.11 3.91
CA GLN A 352 -9.30 10.80 3.39
C GLN A 352 -9.04 9.80 4.53
N GLY A 353 -8.25 10.19 5.53
CA GLY A 353 -7.93 9.34 6.68
C GLY A 353 -9.16 9.00 7.52
N VAL A 354 -10.01 9.99 7.88
CA VAL A 354 -11.27 9.75 8.59
C VAL A 354 -12.17 8.82 7.78
N GLY A 355 -12.25 9.01 6.46
CA GLY A 355 -13.05 8.16 5.58
C GLY A 355 -12.68 6.69 5.67
N PHE A 356 -11.39 6.37 5.59
CA PHE A 356 -10.89 5.01 5.82
C PHE A 356 -11.14 4.55 7.26
N GLY A 357 -10.84 5.41 8.24
CA GLY A 357 -10.96 5.06 9.66
C GLY A 357 -12.36 4.64 10.07
N ILE A 358 -13.39 5.40 9.70
CA ILE A 358 -14.78 5.09 10.06
C ILE A 358 -15.37 3.96 9.22
N GLY A 359 -14.92 3.81 7.95
CA GLY A 359 -15.48 2.81 7.03
C GLY A 359 -14.87 1.43 7.18
N TRP A 360 -13.54 1.34 7.42
CA TRP A 360 -12.78 0.10 7.30
C TRP A 360 -13.26 -1.04 8.20
N PRO A 361 -13.51 -0.84 9.51
CA PRO A 361 -14.00 -1.92 10.37
C PRO A 361 -15.32 -2.51 9.89
N SER A 362 -16.25 -1.64 9.48
CA SER A 362 -17.57 -2.05 8.97
C SER A 362 -17.46 -2.74 7.60
N ILE A 363 -16.53 -2.30 6.74
CA ILE A 363 -16.23 -2.94 5.44
C ILE A 363 -15.77 -4.37 5.66
N VAL A 364 -14.74 -4.59 6.49
CA VAL A 364 -14.20 -5.92 6.77
C VAL A 364 -15.26 -6.84 7.38
N THR A 365 -15.97 -6.37 8.42
CA THR A 365 -17.03 -7.14 9.06
C THR A 365 -18.11 -7.57 8.06
N ARG A 366 -18.51 -6.66 7.18
CA ARG A 366 -19.52 -6.95 6.16
C ARG A 366 -19.02 -7.92 5.09
N CYS A 367 -17.74 -7.82 4.67
CA CYS A 367 -17.15 -8.79 3.76
C CYS A 367 -17.15 -10.20 4.36
N VAL A 368 -16.79 -10.35 5.64
CA VAL A 368 -16.84 -11.64 6.35
C VAL A 368 -18.26 -12.21 6.39
N ARG A 369 -19.26 -11.39 6.75
CA ARG A 369 -20.67 -11.82 6.78
C ARG A 369 -21.20 -12.27 5.42
N LEU A 370 -20.76 -11.63 4.34
CA LEU A 370 -21.15 -11.94 2.97
C LEU A 370 -20.34 -13.09 2.35
N GLY A 371 -19.25 -13.52 2.99
CA GLY A 371 -18.35 -14.56 2.47
C GLY A 371 -18.92 -15.98 2.50
N GLY A 372 -20.03 -16.23 3.19
CA GLY A 372 -20.65 -17.56 3.26
C GLY A 372 -19.64 -18.65 3.67
N ASP A 373 -19.48 -19.68 2.84
CA ASP A 373 -18.53 -20.78 3.08
C ASP A 373 -17.06 -20.35 2.93
N ASP A 374 -16.76 -19.22 2.26
CA ASP A 374 -15.43 -18.67 1.99
C ASP A 374 -15.06 -17.51 2.96
N GLN A 375 -15.54 -17.52 4.23
CA GLN A 375 -15.32 -16.43 5.19
C GLN A 375 -13.84 -16.05 5.37
N ALA A 376 -12.96 -17.04 5.44
CA ALA A 376 -11.51 -16.79 5.59
C ALA A 376 -10.96 -15.99 4.41
N LEU A 377 -11.37 -16.33 3.18
CA LEU A 377 -10.97 -15.63 1.97
C LEU A 377 -11.60 -14.23 1.90
N ALA A 378 -12.88 -14.10 2.27
CA ALA A 378 -13.59 -12.82 2.31
C ALA A 378 -13.03 -11.86 3.37
N SER A 379 -12.46 -12.37 4.47
CA SER A 379 -11.79 -11.56 5.50
C SER A 379 -10.44 -11.00 5.04
N ALA A 380 -9.69 -11.77 4.23
CA ALA A 380 -8.38 -11.37 3.71
C ALA A 380 -8.47 -10.49 2.45
N ALA A 381 -9.54 -10.65 1.65
CA ALA A 381 -9.71 -9.97 0.37
C ALA A 381 -9.65 -8.43 0.45
N PRO A 382 -10.22 -7.74 1.45
CA PRO A 382 -10.11 -6.28 1.58
C PRO A 382 -8.66 -5.79 1.59
N ALA A 383 -7.81 -6.37 2.43
CA ALA A 383 -6.41 -5.97 2.54
C ALA A 383 -5.61 -6.32 1.27
N THR A 384 -5.87 -7.47 0.66
CA THR A 384 -5.23 -7.89 -0.59
C THR A 384 -5.57 -6.92 -1.73
N LEU A 385 -6.86 -6.58 -1.90
CA LEU A 385 -7.30 -5.64 -2.94
C LEU A 385 -6.83 -4.22 -2.70
N GLN A 386 -6.75 -3.79 -1.45
CA GLN A 386 -6.18 -2.50 -1.10
C GLN A 386 -4.73 -2.39 -1.59
N ARG A 387 -3.89 -3.41 -1.36
CA ARG A 387 -2.50 -3.43 -1.83
C ARG A 387 -2.38 -3.46 -3.34
N ILE A 388 -3.18 -4.31 -4.01
CA ILE A 388 -3.25 -4.33 -5.46
C ILE A 388 -3.68 -2.95 -5.98
N GLY A 389 -4.66 -2.33 -5.34
CA GLY A 389 -5.12 -0.98 -5.65
C GLY A 389 -4.01 0.07 -5.50
N TYR A 390 -3.22 0.00 -4.43
CA TYR A 390 -2.08 0.91 -4.23
C TYR A 390 -1.01 0.73 -5.31
N ALA A 391 -0.65 -0.51 -5.66
CA ALA A 391 0.32 -0.76 -6.74
C ALA A 391 -0.17 -0.22 -8.10
N VAL A 392 -1.42 -0.50 -8.45
CA VAL A 392 -2.03 -0.01 -9.70
C VAL A 392 -2.21 1.51 -9.68
N GLY A 393 -2.64 2.05 -8.54
CA GLY A 393 -2.89 3.49 -8.39
C GLY A 393 -1.63 4.33 -8.51
N THR A 394 -0.52 3.90 -7.88
CA THR A 394 0.77 4.59 -8.00
C THR A 394 1.31 4.51 -9.42
N ALA A 395 1.17 3.36 -10.09
CA ALA A 395 1.51 3.20 -11.48
C ALA A 395 0.72 4.17 -12.38
N PHE A 396 -0.59 4.23 -12.20
CA PHE A 396 -1.46 5.12 -12.98
C PHE A 396 -1.23 6.61 -12.64
N ALA A 397 -0.95 6.95 -11.38
CA ALA A 397 -0.52 8.31 -11.01
C ALA A 397 0.74 8.73 -11.76
N GLY A 398 1.68 7.78 -11.98
CA GLY A 398 2.87 7.98 -12.81
C GLY A 398 2.53 8.32 -14.26
N VAL A 399 1.58 7.61 -14.86
CA VAL A 399 1.09 7.91 -16.21
C VAL A 399 0.57 9.34 -16.27
N LEU A 400 -0.31 9.72 -15.34
CA LEU A 400 -0.91 11.06 -15.30
C LEU A 400 0.15 12.16 -15.08
N ALA A 401 1.11 11.95 -14.16
CA ALA A 401 2.16 12.90 -13.88
C ALA A 401 3.11 13.10 -15.07
N ASN A 402 3.55 12.02 -15.70
CA ASN A 402 4.51 12.07 -16.80
C ASN A 402 3.87 12.59 -18.09
N MET A 403 2.62 12.20 -18.40
CA MET A 403 1.85 12.80 -19.51
C MET A 403 1.56 14.29 -19.32
N SER A 404 1.59 14.78 -18.07
CA SER A 404 1.49 16.23 -17.77
C SER A 404 2.82 16.96 -17.94
N GLY A 405 3.86 16.31 -18.44
CA GLY A 405 5.18 16.89 -18.68
C GLY A 405 6.08 17.02 -17.45
N LEU A 406 5.73 16.38 -16.33
CA LEU A 406 6.54 16.46 -15.11
C LEU A 406 7.94 15.87 -15.31
N ALA A 407 8.06 14.82 -16.14
CA ALA A 407 9.33 14.16 -16.44
C ALA A 407 10.27 15.01 -17.33
N GLU A 408 9.75 16.01 -18.07
CA GLU A 408 10.50 16.79 -19.05
C GLU A 408 11.29 17.97 -18.45
N GLY A 409 11.50 18.00 -17.15
CA GLY A 409 12.38 18.99 -16.52
C GLY A 409 11.90 19.63 -15.23
N MET A 410 10.87 19.09 -14.58
CA MET A 410 10.33 19.57 -13.29
C MET A 410 10.03 21.07 -13.26
N GLN A 411 9.49 21.62 -14.36
CA GLN A 411 9.09 23.03 -14.42
C GLN A 411 7.83 23.26 -13.57
N ALA A 412 7.70 24.45 -12.99
CA ALA A 412 6.53 24.80 -12.17
C ALA A 412 5.20 24.70 -12.94
N THR A 413 5.21 25.00 -14.25
CA THR A 413 4.04 24.83 -15.12
C THR A 413 3.59 23.39 -15.23
N SER A 414 4.51 22.48 -15.57
CA SER A 414 4.25 21.03 -15.67
C SER A 414 3.86 20.45 -14.32
N ALA A 415 4.54 20.85 -13.22
CA ALA A 415 4.22 20.41 -11.87
C ALA A 415 2.81 20.84 -11.43
N ARG A 416 2.35 22.02 -11.85
CA ARG A 416 0.98 22.48 -11.55
C ARG A 416 -0.07 21.68 -12.31
N VAL A 417 0.17 21.40 -13.60
CA VAL A 417 -0.70 20.55 -14.43
C VAL A 417 -0.73 19.12 -13.87
N ALA A 418 0.43 18.56 -13.54
CA ALA A 418 0.53 17.24 -12.89
C ALA A 418 -0.20 17.24 -11.55
N GLY A 419 -0.04 18.29 -10.72
CA GLY A 419 -0.71 18.45 -9.43
C GLY A 419 -2.23 18.47 -9.51
N PHE A 420 -2.80 18.83 -10.65
CA PHE A 420 -4.23 18.70 -10.91
C PHE A 420 -4.60 17.28 -11.40
N TRP A 421 -3.94 16.80 -12.47
CA TRP A 421 -4.35 15.56 -13.13
C TRP A 421 -4.06 14.29 -12.31
N VAL A 422 -3.02 14.27 -11.47
CA VAL A 422 -2.71 13.15 -10.55
C VAL A 422 -3.86 12.86 -9.56
N PHE A 423 -4.78 13.81 -9.38
CA PHE A 423 -5.99 13.61 -8.56
C PHE A 423 -7.27 13.61 -9.41
N ALA A 424 -7.44 14.59 -10.30
CA ALA A 424 -8.62 14.69 -11.15
C ALA A 424 -8.81 13.47 -12.07
N GLY A 425 -7.71 12.86 -12.52
CA GLY A 425 -7.75 11.66 -13.35
C GLY A 425 -8.35 10.42 -12.64
N PHE A 426 -8.43 10.45 -11.32
CA PHE A 426 -9.07 9.38 -10.55
C PHE A 426 -10.58 9.59 -10.32
N VAL A 427 -11.15 10.74 -10.70
CA VAL A 427 -12.59 11.04 -10.50
C VAL A 427 -13.51 9.94 -11.05
N PRO A 428 -13.29 9.34 -12.23
CA PRO A 428 -14.11 8.22 -12.69
C PRO A 428 -14.12 7.03 -11.72
N LEU A 429 -12.97 6.71 -11.10
CA LEU A 429 -12.87 5.64 -10.11
C LEU A 429 -13.57 5.99 -8.80
N LEU A 430 -13.57 7.26 -8.39
CA LEU A 430 -14.36 7.71 -7.23
C LEU A 430 -15.86 7.48 -7.46
N LEU A 431 -16.36 7.76 -8.66
CA LEU A 431 -17.77 7.49 -9.02
C LEU A 431 -18.09 6.01 -9.00
N VAL A 432 -17.16 5.15 -9.47
CA VAL A 432 -17.28 3.69 -9.33
C VAL A 432 -17.31 3.29 -7.85
N GLY A 433 -16.39 3.84 -7.04
CA GLY A 433 -16.33 3.61 -5.59
C GLY A 433 -17.65 3.97 -4.90
N ILE A 434 -18.23 5.14 -5.20
CA ILE A 434 -19.53 5.56 -4.67
C ILE A 434 -20.63 4.57 -5.09
N LYS A 435 -20.79 4.29 -6.38
CA LYS A 435 -21.83 3.38 -6.89
C LYS A 435 -21.73 1.98 -6.29
N CYS A 436 -20.53 1.44 -6.21
CA CYS A 436 -20.28 0.13 -5.62
C CYS A 436 -20.50 0.13 -4.10
N GLY A 437 -20.11 1.20 -3.39
CA GLY A 437 -20.37 1.37 -1.96
C GLY A 437 -21.87 1.38 -1.63
N TRP A 438 -22.67 2.06 -2.43
CA TRP A 438 -24.12 2.05 -2.27
C TRP A 438 -24.72 0.66 -2.51
N ARG A 439 -24.25 -0.09 -3.50
CA ARG A 439 -24.68 -1.49 -3.72
C ARG A 439 -24.25 -2.40 -2.58
N PHE A 440 -23.00 -2.30 -2.14
CA PHE A 440 -22.46 -3.07 -1.03
C PHE A 440 -23.27 -2.90 0.25
N THR A 441 -23.86 -1.72 0.48
CA THR A 441 -24.62 -1.38 1.69
C THR A 441 -26.13 -1.60 1.59
N ARG A 442 -26.70 -1.92 0.42
CA ARG A 442 -28.14 -2.13 0.23
C ARG A 442 -28.63 -3.55 0.55
N ALA A 443 -27.73 -4.54 0.67
CA ALA A 443 -28.04 -5.96 0.89
C ALA A 443 -28.10 -6.33 2.39
#